data_7373d706c16813c58f30f82ba94c073a
#
_entry.id   7373d706c16813c58f30f82ba94c073a
#
_cell.length_a   1.000
_cell.length_b   1.000
_cell.length_c   1.000
_cell.angle_alpha   90.00
_cell.angle_beta   90.00
_cell.angle_gamma   90.00
#
_symmetry.space_group_name_H-M   'P 1'
#
loop_
_entity.id
_entity.type
_entity.pdbx_description
1 polymer ?
#
loop_
_entity_poly.entity_id
_entity_poly.type
_entity_poly.pdbx_seq_one_letter_code
_entity_poly.pdbx_strand_id
1 'polypeptide(L)'
;FIYLGLMLLYLLFSLLFVNFKKYIHRDLNLLITMILGGLWHGASENFVIWGAMNGIALILYNHWKKISPYETSKRWAVRIWRIFLTFNFITFTRIWFRLEKDGAPAEMLGQIWNNFELNQQSISILFDGFDIALLIMLIGYILHWLPGKTKLFGEKVFTRLPLYIQSIVVAIILVFVYQAFSDAFKPFVYFQF
;
A
#
# COMPACT_ATOMS: atom_id res chain seq x y z
N PHE A 1 -23.64 1.74 31.82
CA PHE A 1 -24.82 1.18 31.14
C PHE A 1 -24.53 0.80 29.66
N ILE A 2 -23.83 1.64 28.88
CA ILE A 2 -23.53 1.38 27.47
C ILE A 2 -22.66 0.11 27.30
N TYR A 3 -21.61 -0.07 28.11
CA TYR A 3 -20.74 -1.26 28.06
C TYR A 3 -21.47 -2.55 28.41
N LEU A 4 -22.39 -2.49 29.37
CA LEU A 4 -23.22 -3.64 29.75
C LEU A 4 -24.18 -4.03 28.61
N GLY A 5 -24.79 -3.02 27.94
CA GLY A 5 -25.64 -3.24 26.78
C GLY A 5 -24.88 -3.87 25.60
N LEU A 6 -23.65 -3.37 25.30
CA LEU A 6 -22.80 -3.94 24.25
C LEU A 6 -22.34 -5.36 24.57
N MET A 7 -22.03 -5.65 25.85
CA MET A 7 -21.65 -6.98 26.29
C MET A 7 -22.82 -7.98 26.20
N LEU A 8 -24.02 -7.55 26.59
CA LEU A 8 -25.23 -8.36 26.44
C LEU A 8 -25.58 -8.63 24.99
N LEU A 9 -25.45 -7.62 24.14
CA LEU A 9 -25.68 -7.74 22.70
C LEU A 9 -24.66 -8.70 22.06
N TYR A 10 -23.38 -8.61 22.44
CA TYR A 10 -22.34 -9.54 22.02
C TYR A 10 -22.65 -10.97 22.46
N LEU A 11 -23.04 -11.18 23.73
CA LEU A 11 -23.40 -12.49 24.25
C LEU A 11 -24.63 -13.08 23.52
N LEU A 12 -25.65 -12.27 23.28
CA LEU A 12 -26.84 -12.69 22.54
C LEU A 12 -26.49 -13.14 21.12
N PHE A 13 -25.69 -12.33 20.38
CA PHE A 13 -25.25 -12.70 19.05
C PHE A 13 -24.31 -13.92 19.06
N SER A 14 -23.47 -14.09 20.07
CA SER A 14 -22.59 -15.25 20.17
C SER A 14 -23.34 -16.56 20.47
N LEU A 15 -24.49 -16.48 21.12
CA LEU A 15 -25.40 -17.61 21.38
C LEU A 15 -26.24 -17.98 20.15
N LEU A 16 -26.66 -16.97 19.37
CA LEU A 16 -27.49 -17.18 18.19
C LEU A 16 -26.72 -17.68 16.97
N PHE A 17 -25.44 -17.35 16.88
CA PHE A 17 -24.61 -17.70 15.72
C PHE A 17 -23.31 -18.39 16.15
N VAL A 18 -23.24 -19.71 16.03
CA VAL A 18 -22.09 -20.55 16.42
C VAL A 18 -20.76 -20.07 15.79
N ASN A 19 -20.82 -19.51 14.58
CA ASN A 19 -19.63 -19.00 13.89
C ASN A 19 -19.33 -17.51 14.17
N PHE A 20 -20.21 -16.78 14.84
CA PHE A 20 -20.08 -15.34 15.06
C PHE A 20 -18.86 -14.99 15.89
N LYS A 21 -18.64 -15.71 16.99
CA LYS A 21 -17.47 -15.54 17.87
C LYS A 21 -16.14 -15.72 17.11
N LYS A 22 -16.06 -16.74 16.26
CA LYS A 22 -14.86 -17.02 15.44
C LYS A 22 -14.57 -15.86 14.45
N TYR A 23 -15.59 -15.29 13.83
CA TYR A 23 -15.42 -14.19 12.90
C TYR A 23 -15.01 -12.90 13.61
N ILE A 24 -15.63 -12.56 14.72
CA ILE A 24 -15.27 -11.38 15.52
C ILE A 24 -13.83 -11.45 16.01
N HIS A 25 -13.40 -12.59 16.55
CA HIS A 25 -12.02 -12.72 17.00
C HIS A 25 -11.01 -12.59 15.87
N ARG A 26 -11.30 -13.18 14.73
CA ARG A 26 -10.46 -13.04 13.53
C ARG A 26 -10.37 -11.58 13.06
N ASP A 27 -11.50 -10.92 12.94
CA ASP A 27 -11.59 -9.56 12.39
C ASP A 27 -10.98 -8.55 13.38
N LEU A 28 -11.19 -8.75 14.68
CA LEU A 28 -10.57 -7.95 15.73
C LEU A 28 -9.03 -8.13 15.75
N ASN A 29 -8.55 -9.38 15.68
CA ASN A 29 -7.13 -9.65 15.60
C ASN A 29 -6.50 -9.02 14.37
N LEU A 30 -7.17 -9.08 13.22
CA LEU A 30 -6.73 -8.45 11.99
C LEU A 30 -6.63 -6.92 12.14
N LEU A 31 -7.66 -6.30 12.73
CA LEU A 31 -7.68 -4.86 12.97
C LEU A 31 -6.56 -4.43 13.92
N ILE A 32 -6.41 -5.14 15.06
CA ILE A 32 -5.35 -4.88 16.03
C ILE A 32 -3.98 -5.03 15.39
N THR A 33 -3.76 -6.09 14.63
CA THR A 33 -2.48 -6.33 13.95
C THR A 33 -2.14 -5.19 12.98
N MET A 34 -3.12 -4.69 12.22
CA MET A 34 -2.91 -3.59 11.29
C MET A 34 -2.67 -2.26 12.00
N ILE A 35 -3.35 -2.01 13.13
CA ILE A 35 -3.11 -0.82 13.97
C ILE A 35 -1.71 -0.87 14.60
N LEU A 36 -1.32 -2.02 15.16
CA LEU A 36 0.03 -2.20 15.71
C LEU A 36 1.11 -2.09 14.64
N GLY A 37 0.83 -2.59 13.42
CA GLY A 37 1.68 -2.40 12.26
C GLY A 37 1.82 -0.92 11.89
N GLY A 38 0.75 -0.14 12.00
CA GLY A 38 0.79 1.32 11.85
C GLY A 38 1.68 1.98 12.90
N LEU A 39 1.47 1.68 14.18
CA LEU A 39 2.28 2.19 15.31
C LEU A 39 3.76 1.81 15.19
N TRP A 40 4.06 0.66 14.60
CA TRP A 40 5.44 0.26 14.34
C TRP A 40 6.18 1.20 13.37
N HIS A 41 5.45 1.90 12.49
CA HIS A 41 6.01 2.88 11.56
C HIS A 41 6.29 4.25 12.20
N GLY A 42 5.70 4.53 13.36
CA GLY A 42 5.92 5.79 14.09
C GLY A 42 4.82 6.11 15.10
N ALA A 43 5.07 7.11 15.95
CA ALA A 43 4.16 7.50 17.05
C ALA A 43 3.04 8.46 16.62
N SER A 44 3.02 8.93 15.36
CA SER A 44 1.96 9.83 14.88
C SER A 44 0.60 9.14 14.77
N GLU A 45 -0.46 9.86 15.12
CA GLU A 45 -1.85 9.42 14.94
C GLU A 45 -2.15 8.98 13.51
N ASN A 46 -1.48 9.60 12.54
CA ASN A 46 -1.66 9.29 11.13
C ASN A 46 -1.30 7.84 10.79
N PHE A 47 -0.29 7.25 11.43
CA PHE A 47 0.05 5.84 11.26
C PHE A 47 -1.01 4.92 11.85
N VAL A 48 -1.61 5.31 12.98
CA VAL A 48 -2.72 4.57 13.60
C VAL A 48 -3.94 4.57 12.67
N ILE A 49 -4.29 5.75 12.14
CA ILE A 49 -5.40 5.92 11.18
C ILE A 49 -5.13 5.11 9.92
N TRP A 50 -3.91 5.17 9.37
CA TRP A 50 -3.52 4.35 8.21
C TRP A 50 -3.67 2.85 8.47
N GLY A 51 -3.19 2.38 9.62
CA GLY A 51 -3.32 0.98 10.03
C GLY A 51 -4.79 0.56 10.18
N ALA A 52 -5.60 1.40 10.85
CA ALA A 52 -7.02 1.16 11.04
C ALA A 52 -7.78 1.10 9.70
N MET A 53 -7.54 2.05 8.79
CA MET A 53 -8.18 2.07 7.46
C MET A 53 -7.87 0.80 6.67
N ASN A 54 -6.60 0.36 6.66
CA ASN A 54 -6.21 -0.87 5.97
C ASN A 54 -6.80 -2.11 6.66
N GLY A 55 -6.84 -2.16 8.00
CA GLY A 55 -7.46 -3.24 8.75
C GLY A 55 -8.96 -3.36 8.47
N ILE A 56 -9.69 -2.25 8.48
CA ILE A 56 -11.12 -2.20 8.15
C ILE A 56 -11.36 -2.65 6.70
N ALA A 57 -10.56 -2.17 5.75
CA ALA A 57 -10.68 -2.57 4.35
C ALA A 57 -10.47 -4.07 4.14
N LEU A 58 -9.51 -4.68 4.83
CA LEU A 58 -9.28 -6.12 4.79
C LEU A 58 -10.44 -6.91 5.39
N ILE A 59 -11.03 -6.44 6.49
CA ILE A 59 -12.23 -7.03 7.09
C ILE A 59 -13.40 -6.97 6.10
N LEU A 60 -13.68 -5.80 5.55
CA LEU A 60 -14.73 -5.60 4.56
C LEU A 60 -14.51 -6.49 3.33
N TYR A 61 -13.29 -6.57 2.82
CA TYR A 61 -12.96 -7.45 1.70
C TYR A 61 -13.18 -8.92 2.04
N ASN A 62 -12.80 -9.37 3.23
CA ASN A 62 -13.01 -10.75 3.68
C ASN A 62 -14.48 -11.14 3.80
N HIS A 63 -15.35 -10.18 4.15
CA HIS A 63 -16.79 -10.39 4.15
C HIS A 63 -17.37 -10.29 2.75
N TRP A 64 -16.97 -9.28 1.98
CA TRP A 64 -17.40 -9.06 0.60
C TRP A 64 -17.18 -10.27 -0.30
N LYS A 65 -15.99 -10.88 -0.24
CA LYS A 65 -15.68 -12.02 -1.11
C LYS A 65 -16.57 -13.25 -0.86
N LYS A 66 -17.27 -13.35 0.28
CA LYS A 66 -18.18 -14.45 0.57
C LYS A 66 -19.53 -14.29 -0.11
N ILE A 67 -19.95 -13.03 -0.34
CA ILE A 67 -21.25 -12.68 -0.92
C ILE A 67 -21.11 -12.18 -2.36
N SER A 68 -19.89 -11.87 -2.80
CA SER A 68 -19.65 -11.29 -4.13
C SER A 68 -19.86 -12.32 -5.24
N PRO A 69 -20.76 -12.05 -6.19
CA PRO A 69 -20.95 -12.92 -7.36
C PRO A 69 -19.75 -12.88 -8.32
N TYR A 70 -18.83 -11.95 -8.13
CA TYR A 70 -17.69 -11.73 -9.01
C TYR A 70 -16.39 -12.38 -8.50
N GLU A 71 -16.37 -13.02 -7.33
CA GLU A 71 -15.14 -13.58 -6.74
C GLU A 71 -14.48 -14.61 -7.64
N THR A 72 -15.28 -15.47 -8.26
CA THR A 72 -14.82 -16.51 -9.18
C THR A 72 -14.73 -16.06 -10.64
N SER A 73 -15.07 -14.80 -10.92
CA SER A 73 -15.13 -14.28 -12.29
C SER A 73 -13.73 -14.13 -12.89
N LYS A 74 -13.52 -14.80 -14.05
CA LYS A 74 -12.29 -14.70 -14.86
C LYS A 74 -12.34 -13.55 -15.88
N ARG A 75 -13.40 -12.75 -15.90
CA ARG A 75 -13.57 -11.64 -16.86
C ARG A 75 -12.49 -10.57 -16.61
N TRP A 76 -11.81 -10.18 -17.67
CA TRP A 76 -10.75 -9.16 -17.61
C TRP A 76 -11.23 -7.82 -17.03
N ALA A 77 -12.45 -7.39 -17.38
CA ALA A 77 -13.04 -6.16 -16.84
C ALA A 77 -13.19 -6.18 -15.32
N VAL A 78 -13.62 -7.32 -14.74
CA VAL A 78 -13.71 -7.50 -13.29
C VAL A 78 -12.32 -7.44 -12.65
N ARG A 79 -11.32 -8.04 -13.29
CA ARG A 79 -9.93 -8.00 -12.81
C ARG A 79 -9.38 -6.58 -12.80
N ILE A 80 -9.58 -5.82 -13.88
CA ILE A 80 -9.14 -4.42 -13.97
C ILE A 80 -9.84 -3.58 -12.91
N TRP A 81 -11.16 -3.75 -12.73
CA TRP A 81 -11.92 -3.03 -11.71
C TRP A 81 -11.39 -3.30 -10.29
N ARG A 82 -11.08 -4.55 -9.95
CA ARG A 82 -10.47 -4.90 -8.66
C ARG A 82 -9.11 -4.23 -8.46
N ILE A 83 -8.26 -4.28 -9.49
CA ILE A 83 -6.94 -3.61 -9.45
C ILE A 83 -7.13 -2.10 -9.26
N PHE A 84 -8.02 -1.49 -10.01
CA PHE A 84 -8.31 -0.06 -9.92
C PHE A 84 -8.79 0.34 -8.52
N LEU A 85 -9.76 -0.37 -7.95
CA LEU A 85 -10.24 -0.10 -6.59
C LEU A 85 -9.13 -0.25 -5.54
N THR A 86 -8.38 -1.34 -5.60
CA THR A 86 -7.31 -1.59 -4.63
C THR A 86 -6.20 -0.55 -4.76
N PHE A 87 -5.80 -0.22 -5.98
CA PHE A 87 -4.77 0.80 -6.25
C PHE A 87 -5.19 2.17 -5.71
N ASN A 88 -6.41 2.63 -6.03
CA ASN A 88 -6.91 3.92 -5.55
C ASN A 88 -7.04 3.94 -4.02
N PHE A 89 -7.52 2.86 -3.40
CA PHE A 89 -7.62 2.77 -1.95
C PHE A 89 -6.25 2.85 -1.29
N ILE A 90 -5.27 2.08 -1.76
CA ILE A 90 -3.90 2.11 -1.23
C ILE A 90 -3.27 3.50 -1.43
N THR A 91 -3.45 4.12 -2.60
CA THR A 91 -2.95 5.48 -2.88
C THR A 91 -3.58 6.50 -1.94
N PHE A 92 -4.89 6.41 -1.71
CA PHE A 92 -5.61 7.28 -0.78
C PHE A 92 -5.10 7.13 0.67
N THR A 93 -4.96 5.90 1.16
CA THR A 93 -4.48 5.67 2.53
C THR A 93 -3.02 6.10 2.73
N ARG A 94 -2.21 6.15 1.65
CA ARG A 94 -0.83 6.65 1.67
C ARG A 94 -0.71 8.12 2.07
N ILE A 95 -1.76 8.90 1.97
CA ILE A 95 -1.79 10.28 2.43
C ILE A 95 -1.46 10.34 3.92
N TRP A 96 -2.10 9.50 4.75
CA TRP A 96 -1.81 9.41 6.18
C TRP A 96 -0.44 8.81 6.47
N PHE A 97 0.01 7.85 5.67
CA PHE A 97 1.32 7.25 5.86
C PHE A 97 2.48 8.21 5.58
N ARG A 98 2.31 9.13 4.63
CA ARG A 98 3.36 10.05 4.18
C ARG A 98 3.45 11.34 5.00
N LEU A 99 2.33 11.78 5.55
CA LEU A 99 2.23 13.03 6.28
C LEU A 99 2.29 12.76 7.78
N GLU A 100 3.43 13.08 8.40
CA GLU A 100 3.66 12.81 9.82
C GLU A 100 2.98 13.85 10.73
N LYS A 101 2.81 15.11 10.24
CA LYS A 101 2.20 16.18 11.02
C LYS A 101 0.69 15.95 11.16
N ASP A 102 0.20 16.06 12.39
CA ASP A 102 -1.22 15.95 12.68
C ASP A 102 -2.03 17.03 11.94
N GLY A 103 -3.16 16.64 11.38
CA GLY A 103 -4.00 17.52 10.56
C GLY A 103 -3.55 17.70 9.10
N ALA A 104 -2.30 17.43 8.75
CA ALA A 104 -1.80 17.60 7.39
C ALA A 104 -2.54 16.76 6.33
N PRO A 105 -3.02 15.53 6.62
CA PRO A 105 -3.87 14.80 5.69
C PRO A 105 -5.15 15.54 5.34
N ALA A 106 -5.81 16.17 6.31
CA ALA A 106 -7.03 16.93 6.09
C ALA A 106 -6.76 18.20 5.27
N GLU A 107 -5.65 18.89 5.55
CA GLU A 107 -5.20 20.06 4.78
C GLU A 107 -4.94 19.67 3.31
N MET A 108 -4.22 18.58 3.10
CA MET A 108 -3.93 18.07 1.74
C MET A 108 -5.21 17.70 0.97
N LEU A 109 -6.14 17.01 1.63
CA LEU A 109 -7.42 16.68 1.02
C LEU A 109 -8.25 17.94 0.71
N GLY A 110 -8.22 18.94 1.59
CA GLY A 110 -8.83 20.24 1.36
C GLY A 110 -8.23 20.97 0.16
N GLN A 111 -6.91 20.95 0.01
CA GLN A 111 -6.22 21.51 -1.15
C GLN A 111 -6.59 20.79 -2.44
N ILE A 112 -6.64 19.44 -2.43
CA ILE A 112 -7.05 18.66 -3.60
C ILE A 112 -8.50 19.01 -3.98
N TRP A 113 -9.39 19.14 -2.99
CA TRP A 113 -10.81 19.42 -3.25
C TRP A 113 -11.06 20.83 -3.79
N ASN A 114 -10.36 21.82 -3.23
CA ASN A 114 -10.60 23.24 -3.55
C ASN A 114 -9.76 23.76 -4.73
N ASN A 115 -8.56 23.19 -4.93
CA ASN A 115 -7.55 23.73 -5.85
C ASN A 115 -7.14 22.73 -6.93
N PHE A 116 -7.93 21.67 -7.15
CA PHE A 116 -7.59 20.69 -8.17
C PHE A 116 -7.82 21.27 -9.57
N GLU A 117 -6.73 21.59 -10.23
CA GLU A 117 -6.73 22.05 -11.61
C GLU A 117 -5.86 21.16 -12.49
N LEU A 118 -6.47 20.54 -13.50
CA LEU A 118 -5.76 19.86 -14.57
C LEU A 118 -5.55 20.85 -15.71
N ASN A 119 -4.49 21.64 -15.63
CA ASN A 119 -4.06 22.51 -16.70
C ASN A 119 -2.70 22.06 -17.26
N GLN A 120 -2.32 22.58 -18.42
CA GLN A 120 -1.07 22.23 -19.09
C GLN A 120 0.16 22.55 -18.23
N GLN A 121 0.10 23.60 -17.43
CA GLN A 121 1.18 24.01 -16.52
C GLN A 121 1.36 23.00 -15.37
N SER A 122 0.28 22.50 -14.76
CA SER A 122 0.35 21.47 -13.72
C SER A 122 0.94 20.16 -14.26
N ILE A 123 0.62 19.84 -15.53
CA ILE A 123 1.16 18.65 -16.18
C ILE A 123 2.65 18.83 -16.49
N SER A 124 3.08 20.01 -16.99
CA SER A 124 4.51 20.26 -17.27
C SER A 124 5.35 20.20 -16.01
N ILE A 125 4.89 20.78 -14.90
CA ILE A 125 5.58 20.71 -13.59
C ILE A 125 5.78 19.25 -13.15
N LEU A 126 4.78 18.39 -13.38
CA LEU A 126 4.90 16.97 -13.06
C LEU A 126 6.00 16.30 -13.87
N PHE A 127 6.07 16.57 -15.17
CA PHE A 127 7.09 15.98 -16.05
C PHE A 127 8.47 16.60 -15.81
N ASP A 128 8.58 17.91 -15.65
CA ASP A 128 9.86 18.60 -15.46
C ASP A 128 10.48 18.31 -14.08
N GLY A 129 9.64 18.06 -13.05
CA GLY A 129 10.12 17.77 -11.69
C GLY A 129 10.36 16.29 -11.39
N PHE A 130 9.76 15.39 -12.16
CA PHE A 130 9.78 13.94 -11.86
C PHE A 130 10.09 13.07 -13.09
N ASP A 131 10.68 13.63 -14.14
CA ASP A 131 10.97 12.96 -15.42
C ASP A 131 11.75 11.64 -15.23
N ILE A 132 12.87 11.68 -14.50
CA ILE A 132 13.70 10.50 -14.21
C ILE A 132 12.93 9.48 -13.36
N ALA A 133 12.20 9.93 -12.34
CA ALA A 133 11.40 9.05 -11.49
C ALA A 133 10.29 8.36 -12.29
N LEU A 134 9.59 9.10 -13.15
CA LEU A 134 8.56 8.58 -14.04
C LEU A 134 9.14 7.57 -15.04
N LEU A 135 10.33 7.86 -15.60
CA LEU A 135 11.02 6.96 -16.52
C LEU A 135 11.39 5.64 -15.81
N ILE A 136 12.00 5.71 -14.62
CA ILE A 136 12.37 4.53 -13.83
C ILE A 136 11.12 3.72 -13.46
N MET A 137 10.05 4.39 -13.06
CA MET A 137 8.78 3.76 -12.75
C MET A 137 8.19 3.04 -13.98
N LEU A 138 8.20 3.68 -15.14
CA LEU A 138 7.74 3.08 -16.39
C LEU A 138 8.56 1.83 -16.77
N ILE A 139 9.88 1.93 -16.69
CA ILE A 139 10.78 0.77 -16.91
C ILE A 139 10.46 -0.34 -15.93
N GLY A 140 10.28 -0.01 -14.64
CA GLY A 140 9.92 -0.99 -13.60
C GLY A 140 8.60 -1.70 -13.92
N TYR A 141 7.57 -0.99 -14.36
CA TYR A 141 6.31 -1.59 -14.77
C TYR A 141 6.46 -2.49 -16.00
N ILE A 142 7.20 -2.05 -17.03
CA ILE A 142 7.47 -2.87 -18.21
C ILE A 142 8.18 -4.16 -17.81
N LEU A 143 9.24 -4.08 -17.01
CA LEU A 143 9.99 -5.23 -16.52
C LEU A 143 9.12 -6.15 -15.63
N HIS A 144 8.23 -5.57 -14.82
CA HIS A 144 7.31 -6.33 -13.99
C HIS A 144 6.32 -7.17 -14.81
N TRP A 145 5.84 -6.64 -15.92
CA TRP A 145 4.87 -7.31 -16.79
C TRP A 145 5.47 -8.25 -17.83
N LEU A 146 6.81 -8.31 -17.91
CA LEU A 146 7.47 -9.27 -18.79
C LEU A 146 7.03 -10.70 -18.45
N PRO A 147 6.79 -11.54 -19.47
CA PRO A 147 6.50 -12.95 -19.30
C PRO A 147 7.58 -13.66 -18.49
N GLY A 148 7.20 -14.64 -17.66
CA GLY A 148 8.15 -15.38 -16.83
C GLY A 148 9.28 -16.03 -17.63
N LYS A 149 9.02 -16.43 -18.86
CA LYS A 149 10.07 -16.96 -19.78
C LYS A 149 11.18 -15.96 -20.05
N THR A 150 10.85 -14.67 -20.23
CA THR A 150 11.84 -13.60 -20.47
C THR A 150 12.68 -13.35 -19.23
N LYS A 151 12.06 -13.36 -18.03
CA LYS A 151 12.77 -13.24 -16.76
C LYS A 151 13.75 -14.38 -16.53
N LEU A 152 13.30 -15.62 -16.77
CA LEU A 152 14.15 -16.82 -16.68
C LEU A 152 15.29 -16.80 -17.71
N PHE A 153 15.06 -16.26 -18.90
CA PHE A 153 16.11 -16.07 -19.89
C PHE A 153 17.17 -15.07 -19.40
N GLY A 154 16.73 -13.90 -18.87
CA GLY A 154 17.64 -12.91 -18.28
C GLY A 154 18.48 -13.50 -17.13
N GLU A 155 17.86 -14.25 -16.23
CA GLU A 155 18.54 -14.97 -15.15
C GLU A 155 19.59 -15.95 -15.69
N LYS A 156 19.24 -16.76 -16.68
CA LYS A 156 20.19 -17.70 -17.32
C LYS A 156 21.35 -16.98 -18.00
N VAL A 157 21.12 -15.85 -18.63
CA VAL A 157 22.19 -15.06 -19.25
C VAL A 157 23.11 -14.52 -18.17
N PHE A 158 22.56 -13.90 -17.12
CA PHE A 158 23.36 -13.34 -16.03
C PHE A 158 24.20 -14.40 -15.29
N THR A 159 23.60 -15.56 -14.98
CA THR A 159 24.31 -16.64 -14.27
C THR A 159 25.40 -17.34 -15.10
N ARG A 160 25.37 -17.19 -16.43
CA ARG A 160 26.43 -17.69 -17.32
C ARG A 160 27.61 -16.74 -17.47
N LEU A 161 27.47 -15.49 -17.02
CA LEU A 161 28.58 -14.55 -17.06
C LEU A 161 29.66 -14.96 -16.07
N PRO A 162 30.94 -14.70 -16.36
CA PRO A 162 32.01 -14.87 -15.38
C PRO A 162 31.75 -14.06 -14.12
N LEU A 163 32.19 -14.58 -12.97
CA LEU A 163 31.91 -13.98 -11.66
C LEU A 163 32.36 -12.51 -11.57
N TYR A 164 33.49 -12.15 -12.17
CA TYR A 164 33.96 -10.76 -12.18
C TYR A 164 32.98 -9.81 -12.91
N ILE A 165 32.37 -10.26 -14.02
CA ILE A 165 31.36 -9.45 -14.74
C ILE A 165 30.07 -9.32 -13.90
N GLN A 166 29.62 -10.41 -13.26
CA GLN A 166 28.47 -10.36 -12.36
C GLN A 166 28.73 -9.36 -11.23
N SER A 167 29.93 -9.38 -10.63
CA SER A 167 30.32 -8.45 -9.56
C SER A 167 30.34 -7.00 -10.03
N ILE A 168 30.85 -6.73 -11.23
CA ILE A 168 30.84 -5.37 -11.81
C ILE A 168 29.41 -4.88 -12.02
N VAL A 169 28.53 -5.71 -12.59
CA VAL A 169 27.11 -5.34 -12.81
C VAL A 169 26.43 -5.03 -11.48
N VAL A 170 26.63 -5.87 -10.47
CA VAL A 170 26.05 -5.63 -9.12
C VAL A 170 26.62 -4.34 -8.51
N ALA A 171 27.92 -4.10 -8.62
CA ALA A 171 28.56 -2.88 -8.11
C ALA A 171 27.99 -1.62 -8.78
N ILE A 172 27.82 -1.62 -10.11
CA ILE A 172 27.21 -0.51 -10.85
C ILE A 172 25.77 -0.25 -10.36
N ILE A 173 24.96 -1.30 -10.19
CA ILE A 173 23.60 -1.17 -9.67
C ILE A 173 23.62 -0.58 -8.26
N LEU A 174 24.51 -1.06 -7.38
CA LEU A 174 24.62 -0.54 -6.01
C LEU A 174 25.02 0.93 -5.98
N VAL A 175 25.97 1.36 -6.81
CA VAL A 175 26.37 2.77 -6.94
C VAL A 175 25.19 3.62 -7.41
N PHE A 176 24.46 3.14 -8.42
CA PHE A 176 23.29 3.85 -8.93
C PHE A 176 22.19 3.98 -7.87
N VAL A 177 21.89 2.91 -7.14
CA VAL A 177 20.96 2.92 -6.01
C VAL A 177 21.43 3.87 -4.92
N TYR A 178 22.73 3.82 -4.57
CA TYR A 178 23.30 4.73 -3.55
C TYR A 178 23.15 6.20 -3.96
N GLN A 179 23.46 6.56 -5.20
CA GLN A 179 23.29 7.94 -5.69
C GLN A 179 21.82 8.38 -5.66
N ALA A 180 20.89 7.50 -6.05
CA ALA A 180 19.46 7.81 -5.98
C ALA A 180 18.95 8.02 -4.55
N PHE A 181 19.60 7.43 -3.53
CA PHE A 181 19.27 7.60 -2.13
C PHE A 181 20.01 8.76 -1.45
N SER A 182 21.18 9.17 -1.96
CA SER A 182 22.04 10.14 -1.27
C SER A 182 21.45 11.55 -1.17
N ASP A 183 20.58 11.95 -2.08
CA ASP A 183 19.91 13.25 -2.07
C ASP A 183 18.74 13.33 -1.09
N ALA A 184 18.35 12.22 -0.45
CA ALA A 184 17.20 12.12 0.41
C ALA A 184 17.48 11.37 1.71
N PHE A 185 18.64 11.60 2.34
CA PHE A 185 18.92 11.02 3.67
C PHE A 185 18.01 11.68 4.71
N LYS A 186 16.75 11.29 4.73
CA LYS A 186 15.93 11.45 5.93
C LYS A 186 16.33 10.31 6.86
N PRO A 187 16.76 10.59 8.11
CA PRO A 187 17.05 9.54 9.08
C PRO A 187 15.84 8.63 9.18
N PHE A 188 16.10 7.34 9.21
CA PHE A 188 15.07 6.30 9.36
C PHE A 188 14.16 6.71 10.54
N VAL A 189 12.86 6.73 10.33
CA VAL A 189 11.83 7.20 11.28
C VAL A 189 11.95 6.57 12.68
N TYR A 190 12.63 5.44 12.80
CA TYR A 190 12.87 4.71 14.04
C TYR A 190 13.81 5.41 15.06
N PHE A 191 14.48 6.49 14.71
CA PHE A 191 15.44 7.19 15.57
C PHE A 191 15.01 8.60 16.00
N GLN A 192 13.75 8.95 15.86
CA GLN A 192 13.20 10.25 16.29
C GLN A 192 12.47 10.16 17.65
N PHE A 193 13.03 9.43 18.60
CA PHE A 193 12.59 9.47 19.99
C PHE A 193 13.52 10.36 20.80
#